data_f66116196d8627b9a5405a7bda3f12db
#
_entry.id   f66116196d8627b9a5405a7bda3f12db
#
_cell.length_a   1.000
_cell.length_b   1.000
_cell.length_c   1.000
_cell.angle_alpha   90.00
_cell.angle_beta   90.00
_cell.angle_gamma   90.00
#
_symmetry.space_group_name_H-M   'P 1'
#
loop_
_entity.id
_entity.type
_entity.pdbx_description
1 polymer ?
#
loop_
_entity_poly.entity_id
_entity_poly.type
_entity_poly.pdbx_seq_one_letter_code
_entity_poly.pdbx_strand_id
1 'polypeptide(L)'
;SLTDEYPSLSVAAYNGANTVLSGPAADLEKAVAGLVADGVRREWLETSHAFHSALLDPILDEFASYADRFEFGSPQRILIDNLSGTALGRSVKLDGAYWRRHARRPVEFAKSVRTLADLGCKVLLEIGPQPVLTAAALRAWPDPATAPRAIASMRRNTADHRQITEALADAYVLGHLPDFAAVQHGQARKVDLPEYPFEHRQYWFRDDRERPNQQQHVGTRTEAVRLLEDGRIEELAALLDGDNGQDTSETLNVLTKLAAQHNRQRNAHHIADDHYEMIARGDYILDA
;
A
#
# COMPACT_ATOMS: atom_id res chain seq x y z
N SER A 1 8.80 -14.47 36.62
CA SER A 1 8.75 -13.49 35.50
C SER A 1 9.70 -12.34 35.81
N LEU A 2 10.10 -11.55 34.81
CA LEU A 2 11.01 -10.42 35.01
C LEU A 2 10.45 -9.40 36.02
N THR A 3 9.14 -9.21 36.05
CA THR A 3 8.45 -8.34 37.02
C THR A 3 8.44 -8.90 38.45
N ASP A 4 8.66 -10.19 38.65
CA ASP A 4 8.82 -10.78 39.99
C ASP A 4 10.24 -10.51 40.52
N GLU A 5 11.22 -10.49 39.63
CA GLU A 5 12.62 -10.13 39.99
C GLU A 5 12.80 -8.62 40.19
N TYR A 6 12.08 -7.82 39.40
CA TYR A 6 12.08 -6.35 39.48
C TYR A 6 10.65 -5.82 39.72
N PRO A 7 10.18 -5.80 40.97
CA PRO A 7 8.80 -5.40 41.30
C PRO A 7 8.45 -3.93 41.00
N SER A 8 9.46 -3.09 40.80
CA SER A 8 9.32 -1.68 40.40
C SER A 8 8.96 -1.54 38.91
N LEU A 9 9.22 -2.60 38.10
CA LEU A 9 8.91 -2.61 36.67
C LEU A 9 7.49 -3.10 36.45
N SER A 10 6.88 -2.56 35.41
CA SER A 10 5.56 -2.98 34.91
C SER A 10 5.65 -3.34 33.45
N VAL A 11 4.82 -4.27 33.02
CA VAL A 11 4.57 -4.44 31.59
C VAL A 11 3.66 -3.30 31.14
N ALA A 12 4.14 -2.48 30.19
CA ALA A 12 3.37 -1.38 29.62
C ALA A 12 2.52 -1.81 28.42
N ALA A 13 3.02 -2.75 27.60
CA ALA A 13 2.25 -3.26 26.46
C ALA A 13 2.67 -4.68 26.06
N TYR A 14 1.67 -5.45 25.62
CA TYR A 14 1.83 -6.75 24.97
C TYR A 14 1.61 -6.60 23.47
N ASN A 15 2.70 -6.56 22.69
CA ASN A 15 2.65 -6.33 21.23
C ASN A 15 2.79 -7.62 20.38
N GLY A 16 2.62 -8.78 21.00
CA GLY A 16 2.83 -10.08 20.35
C GLY A 16 4.27 -10.55 20.51
N ALA A 17 5.08 -10.41 19.47
CA ALA A 17 6.49 -10.81 19.52
C ALA A 17 7.37 -9.96 20.47
N ASN A 18 6.92 -8.78 20.82
CA ASN A 18 7.63 -7.87 21.74
C ASN A 18 6.73 -7.52 22.93
N THR A 19 7.41 -7.26 24.06
CA THR A 19 6.81 -6.72 25.28
C THR A 19 7.47 -5.40 25.63
N VAL A 20 6.67 -4.40 26.01
CA VAL A 20 7.18 -3.12 26.47
C VAL A 20 7.22 -3.13 27.99
N LEU A 21 8.37 -2.81 28.54
CA LEU A 21 8.56 -2.62 29.99
C LEU A 21 8.60 -1.12 30.32
N SER A 22 8.10 -0.77 31.48
CA SER A 22 8.05 0.60 31.96
C SER A 22 8.33 0.64 33.46
N GLY A 23 9.07 1.65 33.90
CA GLY A 23 9.45 1.80 35.31
C GLY A 23 10.67 2.71 35.51
N PRO A 24 11.31 2.70 36.70
CA PRO A 24 12.51 3.47 36.97
C PRO A 24 13.66 3.09 36.05
N ALA A 25 14.36 4.09 35.50
CA ALA A 25 15.43 3.89 34.53
C ALA A 25 16.53 2.95 35.05
N ALA A 26 16.96 3.11 36.28
CA ALA A 26 18.02 2.29 36.87
C ALA A 26 17.65 0.79 36.96
N ASP A 27 16.37 0.46 37.18
CA ASP A 27 15.91 -0.91 37.25
C ASP A 27 15.68 -1.49 35.86
N LEU A 28 15.21 -0.67 34.90
CA LEU A 28 15.16 -1.03 33.50
C LEU A 28 16.56 -1.35 32.95
N GLU A 29 17.58 -0.55 33.27
CA GLU A 29 18.96 -0.81 32.82
C GLU A 29 19.49 -2.14 33.34
N LYS A 30 19.25 -2.48 34.62
CA LYS A 30 19.65 -3.76 35.23
C LYS A 30 18.92 -4.94 34.56
N ALA A 31 17.61 -4.84 34.44
CA ALA A 31 16.79 -5.88 33.82
C ALA A 31 17.21 -6.12 32.36
N VAL A 32 17.45 -5.04 31.60
CA VAL A 32 17.91 -5.08 30.23
C VAL A 32 19.30 -5.69 30.10
N ALA A 33 20.22 -5.41 31.03
CA ALA A 33 21.54 -6.02 30.99
C ALA A 33 21.49 -7.55 31.11
N GLY A 34 20.62 -8.09 31.96
CA GLY A 34 20.33 -9.53 32.02
C GLY A 34 19.77 -10.09 30.71
N LEU A 35 18.76 -9.45 30.17
CA LEU A 35 18.14 -9.87 28.91
C LEU A 35 19.11 -9.87 27.71
N VAL A 36 20.02 -8.90 27.66
CA VAL A 36 21.05 -8.83 26.61
C VAL A 36 22.04 -9.97 26.74
N ALA A 37 22.42 -10.35 27.99
CA ALA A 37 23.26 -11.52 28.23
C ALA A 37 22.62 -12.82 27.74
N ASP A 38 21.29 -12.90 27.77
CA ASP A 38 20.49 -14.01 27.25
C ASP A 38 20.18 -13.90 25.74
N GLY A 39 20.76 -12.91 25.04
CA GLY A 39 20.60 -12.73 23.59
C GLY A 39 19.28 -12.09 23.15
N VAL A 40 18.51 -11.50 24.09
CA VAL A 40 17.25 -10.82 23.77
C VAL A 40 17.54 -9.44 23.18
N ARG A 41 16.97 -9.17 22.01
CA ARG A 41 17.06 -7.84 21.36
C ARG A 41 16.22 -6.83 22.12
N ARG A 42 16.73 -5.61 22.27
CA ARG A 42 16.09 -4.49 22.94
C ARG A 42 16.12 -3.24 22.12
N GLU A 43 15.17 -2.35 22.40
CA GLU A 43 15.10 -1.00 21.87
C GLU A 43 14.60 -0.06 22.98
N TRP A 44 15.24 1.09 23.14
CA TRP A 44 14.76 2.13 24.05
C TRP A 44 13.75 3.01 23.33
N LEU A 45 12.59 3.22 23.99
CA LEU A 45 11.59 4.13 23.48
C LEU A 45 11.87 5.54 23.97
N GLU A 46 11.83 6.52 23.08
CA GLU A 46 11.95 7.94 23.41
C GLU A 46 10.63 8.43 24.03
N THR A 47 10.45 8.21 25.31
CA THR A 47 9.29 8.66 26.08
C THR A 47 9.72 9.52 27.24
N SER A 48 8.92 10.53 27.59
CA SER A 48 9.21 11.45 28.71
C SER A 48 8.85 10.89 30.09
N HIS A 49 7.97 9.88 30.12
CA HIS A 49 7.44 9.34 31.38
C HIS A 49 7.24 7.82 31.26
N ALA A 50 7.25 7.15 32.40
CA ALA A 50 7.01 5.71 32.52
C ALA A 50 5.50 5.40 32.51
N PHE A 51 4.85 5.58 31.35
CA PHE A 51 3.44 5.26 31.19
C PHE A 51 3.16 3.78 31.48
N HIS A 52 1.94 3.47 31.89
CA HIS A 52 1.46 2.13 32.23
C HIS A 52 2.28 1.45 33.35
N SER A 53 2.84 2.22 34.28
CA SER A 53 3.61 1.72 35.41
C SER A 53 3.12 2.30 36.76
N ALA A 54 3.65 1.77 37.86
CA ALA A 54 3.35 2.26 39.20
C ALA A 54 3.80 3.71 39.42
N LEU A 55 4.71 4.23 38.61
CA LEU A 55 5.14 5.63 38.69
C LEU A 55 4.03 6.64 38.37
N LEU A 56 2.94 6.20 37.75
CA LEU A 56 1.76 7.04 37.56
C LEU A 56 0.80 7.05 38.75
N ASP A 57 0.92 6.11 39.70
CA ASP A 57 -0.02 5.95 40.81
C ASP A 57 -0.30 7.28 41.58
N PRO A 58 0.70 8.16 41.83
CA PRO A 58 0.47 9.41 42.55
C PRO A 58 -0.49 10.39 41.86
N ILE A 59 -0.64 10.33 40.54
CA ILE A 59 -1.48 11.28 39.79
C ILE A 59 -2.82 10.66 39.33
N LEU A 60 -3.02 9.36 39.49
CA LEU A 60 -4.16 8.65 38.92
C LEU A 60 -5.51 9.07 39.48
N ASP A 61 -5.59 9.45 40.75
CA ASP A 61 -6.85 9.88 41.37
C ASP A 61 -7.25 11.28 40.91
N GLU A 62 -6.27 12.19 40.76
CA GLU A 62 -6.50 13.50 40.15
C GLU A 62 -6.89 13.39 38.70
N PHE A 63 -6.20 12.52 37.94
CA PHE A 63 -6.51 12.25 36.55
C PHE A 63 -7.93 11.68 36.37
N ALA A 64 -8.35 10.74 37.24
CA ALA A 64 -9.71 10.19 37.20
C ALA A 64 -10.75 11.29 37.49
N SER A 65 -10.52 12.11 38.53
CA SER A 65 -11.40 13.22 38.87
C SER A 65 -11.49 14.26 37.76
N TYR A 66 -10.40 14.49 37.03
CA TYR A 66 -10.41 15.35 35.85
C TYR A 66 -11.19 14.76 34.70
N ALA A 67 -11.02 13.45 34.39
CA ALA A 67 -11.73 12.74 33.35
C ALA A 67 -13.25 12.70 33.60
N ASP A 68 -13.68 12.61 34.86
CA ASP A 68 -15.11 12.62 35.24
C ASP A 68 -15.82 13.97 34.97
N ARG A 69 -15.07 15.02 34.63
CA ARG A 69 -15.64 16.30 34.21
C ARG A 69 -16.18 16.27 32.76
N PHE A 70 -15.82 15.23 32.00
CA PHE A 70 -16.22 15.07 30.62
C PHE A 70 -17.31 14.02 30.51
N GLU A 71 -18.32 14.33 29.74
CA GLU A 71 -19.37 13.35 29.38
C GLU A 71 -18.94 12.60 28.11
N PHE A 72 -18.68 11.31 28.28
CA PHE A 72 -18.32 10.43 27.17
C PHE A 72 -19.57 9.74 26.64
N GLY A 73 -19.92 10.02 25.39
CA GLY A 73 -21.00 9.31 24.69
C GLY A 73 -20.66 7.83 24.42
N SER A 74 -21.68 7.01 24.20
CA SER A 74 -21.47 5.65 23.73
C SER A 74 -20.88 5.60 22.34
N PRO A 75 -19.87 4.75 22.06
CA PRO A 75 -19.32 4.60 20.74
C PRO A 75 -20.39 4.22 19.70
N GLN A 76 -20.46 4.97 18.60
CA GLN A 76 -21.38 4.69 17.50
C GLN A 76 -20.79 3.67 16.49
N ARG A 77 -19.51 3.37 16.60
CA ARG A 77 -18.80 2.36 15.84
C ARG A 77 -18.15 1.36 16.80
N ILE A 78 -17.72 0.22 16.31
CA ILE A 78 -16.98 -0.74 17.11
C ILE A 78 -15.68 -0.05 17.58
N LEU A 79 -15.55 0.09 18.89
CA LEU A 79 -14.34 0.56 19.56
C LEU A 79 -13.68 -0.64 20.23
N ILE A 80 -12.44 -0.91 19.88
CA ILE A 80 -11.63 -1.94 20.53
C ILE A 80 -10.92 -1.32 21.72
N ASP A 81 -11.16 -1.91 22.89
CA ASP A 81 -10.59 -1.45 24.14
C ASP A 81 -9.17 -2.00 24.35
N ASN A 82 -8.22 -1.12 24.57
CA ASN A 82 -6.83 -1.49 24.81
C ASN A 82 -6.58 -2.18 26.15
N LEU A 83 -7.51 -2.10 27.11
CA LEU A 83 -7.41 -2.82 28.38
C LEU A 83 -7.68 -4.31 28.25
N SER A 84 -8.65 -4.65 27.42
CA SER A 84 -9.08 -6.05 27.21
C SER A 84 -8.59 -6.63 25.89
N GLY A 85 -8.32 -5.78 24.91
CA GLY A 85 -8.03 -6.16 23.52
C GLY A 85 -9.27 -6.60 22.76
N THR A 86 -10.48 -6.31 23.24
CA THR A 86 -11.75 -6.74 22.65
C THR A 86 -12.65 -5.54 22.34
N ALA A 87 -13.75 -5.79 21.62
CA ALA A 87 -14.75 -4.76 21.40
C ALA A 87 -15.35 -4.28 22.73
N LEU A 88 -15.39 -2.97 22.93
CA LEU A 88 -15.93 -2.37 24.13
C LEU A 88 -17.40 -2.72 24.31
N GLY A 89 -17.74 -3.31 25.44
CA GLY A 89 -19.12 -3.68 25.76
C GLY A 89 -20.02 -2.44 25.95
N ARG A 90 -21.27 -2.53 25.55
CA ARG A 90 -22.24 -1.41 25.66
C ARG A 90 -22.47 -0.93 27.08
N SER A 91 -22.21 -1.76 28.09
CA SER A 91 -22.34 -1.42 29.50
C SER A 91 -21.12 -0.75 30.10
N VAL A 92 -20.01 -0.71 29.37
CA VAL A 92 -18.77 -0.09 29.85
C VAL A 92 -18.87 1.42 29.68
N LYS A 93 -18.74 2.14 30.79
CA LYS A 93 -18.66 3.59 30.80
C LYS A 93 -17.22 4.03 30.66
N LEU A 94 -16.98 5.02 29.80
CA LEU A 94 -15.69 5.67 29.62
C LEU A 94 -15.53 6.81 30.65
N ASP A 95 -15.71 6.48 31.94
CA ASP A 95 -15.60 7.41 33.08
C ASP A 95 -14.15 7.53 33.61
N GLY A 96 -13.95 8.35 34.63
CA GLY A 96 -12.66 8.51 35.27
C GLY A 96 -12.05 7.22 35.78
N ALA A 97 -12.89 6.30 36.28
CA ALA A 97 -12.43 4.99 36.71
C ALA A 97 -11.92 4.12 35.54
N TYR A 98 -12.55 4.23 34.38
CA TYR A 98 -12.05 3.58 33.16
C TYR A 98 -10.68 4.15 32.75
N TRP A 99 -10.55 5.47 32.63
CA TRP A 99 -9.33 6.14 32.21
C TRP A 99 -8.18 5.95 33.20
N ARG A 100 -8.48 5.91 34.52
CA ARG A 100 -7.51 5.56 35.56
C ARG A 100 -6.92 4.17 35.31
N ARG A 101 -7.76 3.17 35.06
CA ARG A 101 -7.31 1.81 34.74
C ARG A 101 -6.52 1.77 33.45
N HIS A 102 -6.98 2.50 32.42
CA HIS A 102 -6.32 2.57 31.12
C HIS A 102 -4.90 3.15 31.23
N ALA A 103 -4.73 4.21 32.00
CA ALA A 103 -3.41 4.83 32.21
C ALA A 103 -2.43 3.90 32.96
N ARG A 104 -2.94 3.05 33.85
CA ARG A 104 -2.11 2.22 34.74
C ARG A 104 -1.80 0.83 34.20
N ARG A 105 -2.76 0.20 33.53
CA ARG A 105 -2.64 -1.20 33.11
C ARG A 105 -1.95 -1.33 31.77
N PRO A 106 -1.37 -2.52 31.48
CA PRO A 106 -0.77 -2.79 30.17
C PRO A 106 -1.76 -2.64 29.03
N VAL A 107 -1.24 -2.21 27.88
CA VAL A 107 -1.96 -2.18 26.62
C VAL A 107 -1.96 -3.58 26.02
N GLU A 108 -3.13 -4.14 25.77
CA GLU A 108 -3.34 -5.45 25.13
C GLU A 108 -3.35 -5.35 23.60
N PHE A 109 -2.27 -4.78 23.04
CA PHE A 109 -2.20 -4.47 21.61
C PHE A 109 -2.34 -5.69 20.71
N ALA A 110 -1.62 -6.79 21.02
CA ALA A 110 -1.71 -8.02 20.23
C ALA A 110 -3.12 -8.63 20.23
N LYS A 111 -3.83 -8.53 21.35
CA LYS A 111 -5.24 -8.97 21.42
C LYS A 111 -6.13 -8.06 20.60
N SER A 112 -5.92 -6.75 20.66
CA SER A 112 -6.64 -5.77 19.84
C SER A 112 -6.47 -6.07 18.35
N VAL A 113 -5.25 -6.38 17.91
CA VAL A 113 -4.95 -6.75 16.52
C VAL A 113 -5.66 -8.05 16.12
N ARG A 114 -5.68 -9.04 17.02
CA ARG A 114 -6.43 -10.29 16.77
C ARG A 114 -7.93 -10.03 16.61
N THR A 115 -8.50 -9.19 17.47
CA THR A 115 -9.91 -8.77 17.34
C THR A 115 -10.18 -8.07 16.01
N LEU A 116 -9.27 -7.23 15.51
CA LEU A 116 -9.39 -6.63 14.18
C LEU A 116 -9.38 -7.68 13.07
N ALA A 117 -8.53 -8.70 13.19
CA ALA A 117 -8.50 -9.82 12.24
C ALA A 117 -9.80 -10.63 12.25
N ASP A 118 -10.32 -10.94 13.44
CA ASP A 118 -11.59 -11.67 13.62
C ASP A 118 -12.79 -10.88 13.07
N LEU A 119 -12.73 -9.55 13.12
CA LEU A 119 -13.72 -8.66 12.51
C LEU A 119 -13.56 -8.54 10.97
N GLY A 120 -12.56 -9.16 10.40
CA GLY A 120 -12.32 -9.17 8.95
C GLY A 120 -11.83 -7.84 8.38
N CYS A 121 -11.13 -7.03 9.17
CA CYS A 121 -10.57 -5.76 8.71
C CYS A 121 -9.58 -5.99 7.55
N LYS A 122 -9.78 -5.28 6.45
CA LYS A 122 -8.94 -5.35 5.24
C LYS A 122 -8.02 -4.15 5.06
N VAL A 123 -8.29 -3.07 5.78
CA VAL A 123 -7.53 -1.82 5.73
C VAL A 123 -7.29 -1.32 7.14
N LEU A 124 -6.06 -0.91 7.44
CA LEU A 124 -5.68 -0.19 8.65
C LEU A 124 -5.27 1.23 8.26
N LEU A 125 -6.05 2.21 8.67
CA LEU A 125 -5.69 3.62 8.54
C LEU A 125 -5.13 4.12 9.88
N GLU A 126 -3.84 4.46 9.92
CA GLU A 126 -3.23 5.09 11.08
C GLU A 126 -3.35 6.61 11.00
N ILE A 127 -4.06 7.21 11.95
CA ILE A 127 -4.20 8.65 12.08
C ILE A 127 -3.21 9.13 13.14
N GLY A 128 -2.15 9.79 12.70
CA GLY A 128 -1.09 10.26 13.59
C GLY A 128 0.08 10.87 12.82
N PRO A 129 1.03 11.53 13.50
CA PRO A 129 2.13 12.25 12.87
C PRO A 129 3.15 11.32 12.17
N GLN A 130 3.13 10.04 12.52
CA GLN A 130 4.02 9.02 11.96
C GLN A 130 3.40 7.63 12.12
N PRO A 131 3.52 6.73 11.12
CA PRO A 131 3.00 5.37 11.20
C PRO A 131 3.91 4.50 12.07
N VAL A 132 3.52 4.30 13.32
CA VAL A 132 4.23 3.46 14.31
C VAL A 132 3.45 2.18 14.57
N LEU A 133 2.12 2.30 14.68
CA LEU A 133 1.24 1.22 15.09
C LEU A 133 0.92 0.25 13.95
N THR A 134 0.81 0.73 12.72
CA THR A 134 0.52 -0.14 11.56
C THR A 134 1.60 -1.18 11.36
N ALA A 135 2.88 -0.81 11.46
CA ALA A 135 3.98 -1.78 11.36
C ALA A 135 3.96 -2.83 12.48
N ALA A 136 3.60 -2.41 13.71
CA ALA A 136 3.45 -3.32 14.84
C ALA A 136 2.22 -4.23 14.66
N ALA A 137 1.11 -3.70 14.15
CA ALA A 137 -0.12 -4.46 13.88
C ALA A 137 0.10 -5.54 12.81
N LEU A 138 0.78 -5.21 11.72
CA LEU A 138 1.10 -6.18 10.66
C LEU A 138 2.00 -7.31 11.19
N ARG A 139 2.96 -7.01 12.05
CA ARG A 139 3.80 -8.04 12.70
C ARG A 139 3.03 -8.92 13.68
N ALA A 140 2.01 -8.37 14.36
CA ALA A 140 1.17 -9.08 15.30
C ALA A 140 -0.06 -9.74 14.64
N TRP A 141 -0.25 -9.55 13.33
CA TRP A 141 -1.39 -10.11 12.60
C TRP A 141 -1.33 -11.64 12.61
N PRO A 142 -2.45 -12.33 12.93
CA PRO A 142 -2.42 -13.78 13.15
C PRO A 142 -1.99 -14.60 11.94
N ASP A 143 -2.42 -14.20 10.75
CA ASP A 143 -2.08 -14.85 9.48
C ASP A 143 -1.57 -13.82 8.46
N PRO A 144 -0.27 -13.82 8.14
CA PRO A 144 0.32 -12.90 7.19
C PRO A 144 -0.35 -12.89 5.80
N ALA A 145 -0.95 -14.00 5.37
CA ALA A 145 -1.64 -14.09 4.09
C ALA A 145 -2.94 -13.27 4.06
N THR A 146 -3.53 -12.98 5.22
CA THR A 146 -4.74 -12.18 5.38
C THR A 146 -4.45 -10.77 5.91
N ALA A 147 -3.20 -10.39 5.98
CA ALA A 147 -2.80 -9.09 6.52
C ALA A 147 -3.44 -7.93 5.74
N PRO A 148 -3.97 -6.91 6.44
CA PRO A 148 -4.64 -5.78 5.82
C PRO A 148 -3.65 -4.84 5.13
N ARG A 149 -4.17 -4.03 4.21
CA ARG A 149 -3.41 -2.88 3.68
C ARG A 149 -3.28 -1.80 4.74
N ALA A 150 -2.07 -1.27 4.90
CA ALA A 150 -1.79 -0.21 5.86
C ALA A 150 -1.70 1.14 5.14
N ILE A 151 -2.44 2.13 5.63
CA ILE A 151 -2.43 3.50 5.15
C ILE A 151 -1.99 4.42 6.29
N ALA A 152 -1.03 5.30 6.03
CA ALA A 152 -0.58 6.30 6.97
C ALA A 152 -1.15 7.68 6.60
N SER A 153 -1.80 8.36 7.56
CA SER A 153 -2.33 9.71 7.33
C SER A 153 -1.22 10.76 7.20
N MET A 154 -0.14 10.63 7.99
CA MET A 154 1.01 11.52 7.94
C MET A 154 2.31 10.74 8.08
N ARG A 155 3.41 11.35 7.63
CA ARG A 155 4.78 10.83 7.76
C ARG A 155 5.75 11.96 8.05
N ARG A 156 6.73 11.69 8.91
CA ARG A 156 7.82 12.63 9.18
C ARG A 156 8.57 12.96 7.86
N ASN A 157 8.95 14.21 7.67
CA ASN A 157 9.65 14.71 6.49
C ASN A 157 8.87 14.64 5.15
N THR A 158 7.56 14.45 5.21
CA THR A 158 6.68 14.54 4.05
C THR A 158 5.72 15.72 4.27
N ALA A 159 5.39 16.47 3.22
CA ALA A 159 4.41 17.55 3.33
C ALA A 159 3.03 16.96 3.67
N ASP A 160 2.41 17.46 4.73
CA ASP A 160 1.16 16.90 5.29
C ASP A 160 0.05 16.81 4.25
N HIS A 161 -0.15 17.88 3.48
CA HIS A 161 -1.18 17.90 2.43
C HIS A 161 -0.97 16.79 1.39
N ARG A 162 0.27 16.57 0.97
CA ARG A 162 0.61 15.51 0.00
C ARG A 162 0.32 14.13 0.61
N GLN A 163 0.79 13.90 1.83
CA GLN A 163 0.60 12.60 2.50
C GLN A 163 -0.87 12.27 2.75
N ILE A 164 -1.68 13.27 3.17
CA ILE A 164 -3.13 13.10 3.34
C ILE A 164 -3.79 12.80 2.00
N THR A 165 -3.40 13.48 0.93
CA THR A 165 -3.95 13.23 -0.41
C THR A 165 -3.61 11.83 -0.90
N GLU A 166 -2.37 11.37 -0.69
CA GLU A 166 -1.95 10.00 -1.00
C GLU A 166 -2.76 8.97 -0.20
N ALA A 167 -2.94 9.21 1.11
CA ALA A 167 -3.74 8.32 1.95
C ALA A 167 -5.21 8.22 1.50
N LEU A 168 -5.80 9.32 1.02
CA LEU A 168 -7.14 9.33 0.46
C LEU A 168 -7.21 8.59 -0.88
N ALA A 169 -6.19 8.75 -1.73
CA ALA A 169 -6.09 8.02 -2.99
C ALA A 169 -5.96 6.50 -2.74
N ASP A 170 -5.12 6.09 -1.78
CA ASP A 170 -4.97 4.69 -1.38
C ASP A 170 -6.29 4.12 -0.86
N ALA A 171 -7.01 4.87 -0.01
CA ALA A 171 -8.32 4.46 0.49
C ALA A 171 -9.33 4.30 -0.67
N TYR A 172 -9.32 5.21 -1.64
CA TYR A 172 -10.18 5.14 -2.82
C TYR A 172 -9.91 3.92 -3.68
N VAL A 173 -8.65 3.62 -3.96
CA VAL A 173 -8.24 2.41 -4.73
C VAL A 173 -8.67 1.13 -4.01
N LEU A 174 -8.72 1.15 -2.68
CA LEU A 174 -9.19 0.02 -1.86
C LEU A 174 -10.73 -0.05 -1.72
N GLY A 175 -11.47 0.79 -2.45
CA GLY A 175 -12.93 0.76 -2.50
C GLY A 175 -13.62 1.64 -1.45
N HIS A 176 -12.89 2.49 -0.73
CA HIS A 176 -13.45 3.48 0.19
C HIS A 176 -13.61 4.82 -0.53
N LEU A 177 -14.83 5.34 -0.62
CA LEU A 177 -15.11 6.58 -1.33
C LEU A 177 -14.90 7.79 -0.40
N PRO A 178 -13.81 8.56 -0.54
CA PRO A 178 -13.63 9.82 0.19
C PRO A 178 -14.60 10.90 -0.31
N ASP A 179 -14.89 11.86 0.53
CA ASP A 179 -15.55 13.09 0.08
C ASP A 179 -14.52 14.01 -0.61
N PHE A 180 -14.36 13.82 -1.91
CA PHE A 180 -13.42 14.62 -2.70
C PHE A 180 -13.77 16.10 -2.74
N ALA A 181 -15.04 16.47 -2.58
CA ALA A 181 -15.45 17.86 -2.54
C ALA A 181 -14.96 18.54 -1.25
N ALA A 182 -15.00 17.83 -0.12
CA ALA A 182 -14.49 18.34 1.16
C ALA A 182 -12.96 18.48 1.19
N VAL A 183 -12.23 17.71 0.37
CA VAL A 183 -10.76 17.77 0.29
C VAL A 183 -10.27 18.96 -0.53
N GLN A 184 -11.08 19.44 -1.48
CA GLN A 184 -10.71 20.55 -2.34
C GLN A 184 -10.97 21.88 -1.66
N HIS A 185 -9.91 22.56 -1.23
CA HIS A 185 -10.00 23.91 -0.68
C HIS A 185 -10.02 24.95 -1.81
N GLY A 186 -11.06 25.79 -1.84
CA GLY A 186 -11.20 26.90 -2.76
C GLY A 186 -12.29 26.72 -3.81
N GLN A 187 -12.33 27.62 -4.79
CA GLN A 187 -13.30 27.55 -5.90
C GLN A 187 -12.84 26.48 -6.91
N ALA A 188 -13.12 25.22 -6.63
CA ALA A 188 -12.92 24.15 -7.59
C ALA A 188 -13.84 24.40 -8.81
N ARG A 189 -13.25 24.42 -10.01
CA ARG A 189 -13.98 24.54 -11.27
C ARG A 189 -13.88 23.24 -12.02
N LYS A 190 -15.02 22.72 -12.48
CA LYS A 190 -15.03 21.60 -13.40
C LYS A 190 -14.27 21.96 -14.67
N VAL A 191 -13.32 21.12 -15.03
CA VAL A 191 -12.53 21.25 -16.26
C VAL A 191 -12.90 20.09 -17.17
N ASP A 192 -13.16 20.40 -18.44
CA ASP A 192 -13.37 19.36 -19.44
C ASP A 192 -12.02 18.68 -19.73
N LEU A 193 -11.97 17.38 -19.52
CA LEU A 193 -10.79 16.57 -19.84
C LEU A 193 -10.92 16.04 -21.26
N PRO A 194 -9.80 15.79 -21.95
CA PRO A 194 -9.82 15.07 -23.20
C PRO A 194 -10.54 13.71 -23.03
N GLU A 195 -11.36 13.38 -24.01
CA GLU A 195 -11.99 12.06 -24.04
C GLU A 195 -10.95 10.96 -24.14
N TYR A 196 -11.28 9.77 -23.65
CA TYR A 196 -10.43 8.59 -23.80
C TYR A 196 -10.26 8.29 -25.30
N PRO A 197 -9.02 8.15 -25.83
CA PRO A 197 -8.77 7.89 -27.23
C PRO A 197 -9.09 6.41 -27.57
N PHE A 198 -10.37 6.09 -27.68
CA PHE A 198 -10.78 4.75 -28.06
C PHE A 198 -10.26 4.37 -29.44
N GLU A 199 -9.67 3.19 -29.58
CA GLU A 199 -9.44 2.58 -30.86
C GLU A 199 -10.78 2.13 -31.47
N HIS A 200 -11.20 2.80 -32.54
CA HIS A 200 -12.43 2.46 -33.24
C HIS A 200 -12.21 1.22 -34.12
N ARG A 201 -12.69 0.07 -33.64
CA ARG A 201 -12.77 -1.16 -34.43
C ARG A 201 -14.22 -1.47 -34.72
N GLN A 202 -14.52 -1.96 -35.95
CA GLN A 202 -15.87 -2.41 -36.28
C GLN A 202 -16.11 -3.78 -35.65
N TYR A 203 -16.99 -3.84 -34.65
CA TYR A 203 -17.41 -5.09 -34.00
C TYR A 203 -18.80 -5.57 -34.45
N TRP A 204 -19.43 -4.88 -35.41
CA TRP A 204 -20.73 -5.29 -35.93
C TRP A 204 -20.60 -6.63 -36.64
N PHE A 205 -21.52 -7.53 -36.34
CA PHE A 205 -21.69 -8.78 -37.05
C PHE A 205 -21.99 -8.47 -38.53
N ARG A 206 -21.19 -8.96 -39.43
CA ARG A 206 -21.48 -8.92 -40.87
C ARG A 206 -22.14 -10.22 -41.22
N ASP A 207 -23.39 -10.16 -41.70
CA ASP A 207 -24.06 -11.33 -42.26
C ASP A 207 -23.33 -11.74 -43.55
N ASP A 208 -22.67 -12.87 -43.51
CA ASP A 208 -21.91 -13.41 -44.65
C ASP A 208 -22.81 -13.83 -45.81
N ARG A 209 -24.14 -13.73 -45.67
CA ARG A 209 -25.12 -14.06 -46.71
C ARG A 209 -25.21 -13.02 -47.82
N GLU A 210 -24.67 -11.83 -47.66
CA GLU A 210 -24.68 -10.75 -48.65
C GLU A 210 -23.33 -10.49 -49.35
N ARG A 211 -22.38 -11.42 -49.32
CA ARG A 211 -21.15 -11.24 -50.08
C ARG A 211 -21.37 -11.64 -51.55
N PRO A 212 -21.44 -10.67 -52.50
CA PRO A 212 -21.04 -10.99 -53.85
C PRO A 212 -19.58 -11.38 -53.81
N ASN A 213 -19.26 -12.46 -54.46
CA ASN A 213 -17.97 -13.13 -54.55
C ASN A 213 -16.81 -12.15 -54.91
N GLN A 214 -16.36 -11.33 -53.96
CA GLN A 214 -15.11 -10.60 -54.05
C GLN A 214 -14.05 -11.48 -53.40
N GLN A 215 -13.24 -12.09 -54.25
CA GLN A 215 -12.00 -12.75 -53.82
C GLN A 215 -11.30 -11.92 -52.80
N GLN A 216 -11.28 -12.40 -51.56
CA GLN A 216 -10.43 -11.87 -50.52
C GLN A 216 -8.99 -11.92 -51.01
N HIS A 217 -8.44 -10.78 -51.41
CA HIS A 217 -7.02 -10.61 -51.28
C HIS A 217 -6.71 -10.65 -49.76
N VAL A 218 -6.58 -11.86 -49.23
CA VAL A 218 -5.69 -12.11 -48.13
C VAL A 218 -4.36 -11.58 -48.65
N GLY A 219 -3.93 -10.43 -48.10
CA GLY A 219 -2.66 -9.85 -48.47
C GLY A 219 -1.58 -10.88 -48.16
N THR A 220 -1.28 -11.70 -49.20
CA THR A 220 -0.10 -12.55 -49.18
C THR A 220 1.05 -11.59 -48.94
N ARG A 221 1.66 -11.69 -47.77
CA ARG A 221 2.90 -10.96 -47.51
C ARG A 221 3.80 -11.18 -48.69
N THR A 222 4.10 -10.12 -49.43
CA THR A 222 4.98 -10.22 -50.58
C THR A 222 6.35 -10.71 -50.07
N GLU A 223 7.05 -11.44 -50.93
CA GLU A 223 8.39 -11.96 -50.58
C GLU A 223 9.32 -10.82 -50.11
N ALA A 224 9.20 -9.66 -50.70
CA ALA A 224 9.90 -8.45 -50.29
C ALA A 224 9.63 -8.05 -48.80
N VAL A 225 8.38 -8.14 -48.37
CA VAL A 225 8.02 -7.84 -46.96
C VAL A 225 8.59 -8.89 -46.01
N ARG A 226 8.61 -10.17 -46.38
CA ARG A 226 9.23 -11.23 -45.57
C ARG A 226 10.73 -11.05 -45.47
N LEU A 227 11.43 -10.76 -46.56
CA LEU A 227 12.86 -10.51 -46.57
C LEU A 227 13.24 -9.29 -45.72
N LEU A 228 12.39 -8.26 -45.71
CA LEU A 228 12.57 -7.08 -44.87
C LEU A 228 12.38 -7.40 -43.38
N GLU A 229 11.34 -8.18 -43.01
CA GLU A 229 11.07 -8.60 -41.65
C GLU A 229 12.16 -9.53 -41.07
N ASP A 230 12.69 -10.43 -41.94
CA ASP A 230 13.74 -11.39 -41.59
C ASP A 230 15.15 -10.75 -41.60
N GLY A 231 15.26 -9.46 -42.00
CA GLY A 231 16.55 -8.75 -42.07
C GLY A 231 17.48 -9.24 -43.18
N ARG A 232 16.94 -9.98 -44.18
CA ARG A 232 17.70 -10.52 -45.32
C ARG A 232 17.85 -9.47 -46.42
N ILE A 233 18.63 -8.42 -46.13
CA ILE A 233 18.73 -7.19 -46.92
C ILE A 233 19.38 -7.45 -48.29
N GLU A 234 20.37 -8.36 -48.35
CA GLU A 234 21.06 -8.67 -49.60
C GLU A 234 20.15 -9.36 -50.62
N GLU A 235 19.27 -10.28 -50.11
CA GLU A 235 18.30 -10.99 -50.96
C GLU A 235 17.12 -10.07 -51.35
N LEU A 236 16.74 -9.15 -50.48
CA LEU A 236 15.77 -8.11 -50.80
C LEU A 236 16.31 -7.15 -51.87
N ALA A 237 17.57 -6.77 -51.79
CA ALA A 237 18.20 -5.98 -52.83
C ALA A 237 18.26 -6.71 -54.17
N ALA A 238 18.62 -8.00 -54.15
CA ALA A 238 18.63 -8.82 -55.36
C ALA A 238 17.22 -9.03 -56.00
N LEU A 239 16.18 -9.07 -55.15
CA LEU A 239 14.78 -9.15 -55.63
C LEU A 239 14.29 -7.85 -56.27
N LEU A 240 14.84 -6.68 -55.82
CA LEU A 240 14.45 -5.36 -56.29
C LEU A 240 15.34 -4.89 -57.50
N ASP A 241 16.56 -5.40 -57.62
CA ASP A 241 17.52 -5.04 -58.67
C ASP A 241 17.30 -5.79 -60.04
N GLY A 242 16.12 -6.34 -60.22
CA GLY A 242 15.77 -6.98 -61.50
C GLY A 242 16.05 -6.02 -62.69
N ASP A 243 17.24 -6.13 -63.28
CA ASP A 243 17.63 -5.67 -64.62
C ASP A 243 18.14 -4.24 -64.80
N ASN A 244 18.50 -3.44 -63.77
CA ASN A 244 19.20 -2.17 -63.96
C ASN A 244 20.32 -2.00 -62.95
N GLY A 245 21.56 -2.30 -63.40
CA GLY A 245 22.80 -2.14 -62.64
C GLY A 245 23.17 -0.68 -62.40
N GLN A 246 22.60 -0.06 -61.39
CA GLN A 246 23.07 1.20 -60.81
C GLN A 246 23.10 1.15 -59.30
N ASP A 247 24.30 1.32 -58.78
CA ASP A 247 24.68 1.63 -57.40
C ASP A 247 24.05 0.83 -56.25
N THR A 248 24.40 -0.44 -56.22
CA THR A 248 23.99 -1.43 -55.18
C THR A 248 24.32 -0.96 -53.74
N SER A 249 25.35 -0.12 -53.55
CA SER A 249 25.80 0.30 -52.25
C SER A 249 24.85 1.32 -51.56
N GLU A 250 24.28 2.23 -52.33
CA GLU A 250 23.36 3.25 -51.83
C GLU A 250 21.97 2.64 -51.52
N THR A 251 21.51 1.74 -52.37
CA THR A 251 20.27 0.97 -52.18
C THR A 251 20.35 0.10 -50.95
N LEU A 252 21.42 -0.66 -50.72
CA LEU A 252 21.69 -1.45 -49.52
C LEU A 252 21.66 -0.61 -48.25
N ASN A 253 22.24 0.60 -48.29
CA ASN A 253 22.27 1.50 -47.13
C ASN A 253 20.87 2.02 -46.76
N VAL A 254 20.04 2.33 -47.75
CA VAL A 254 18.66 2.77 -47.54
C VAL A 254 17.81 1.61 -46.98
N LEU A 255 17.92 0.40 -47.57
CA LEU A 255 17.20 -0.79 -47.12
C LEU A 255 17.59 -1.21 -45.69
N THR A 256 18.85 -1.13 -45.32
CA THR A 256 19.34 -1.38 -43.95
C THR A 256 18.75 -0.41 -42.95
N LYS A 257 18.66 0.87 -43.27
CA LYS A 257 18.04 1.91 -42.42
C LYS A 257 16.54 1.67 -42.29
N LEU A 258 15.84 1.27 -43.35
CA LEU A 258 14.40 0.97 -43.34
C LEU A 258 14.10 -0.27 -42.49
N ALA A 259 14.88 -1.34 -42.62
CA ALA A 259 14.77 -2.54 -41.82
C ALA A 259 15.00 -2.25 -40.32
N ALA A 260 16.01 -1.45 -40.00
CA ALA A 260 16.28 -1.04 -38.62
C ALA A 260 15.15 -0.19 -38.03
N GLN A 261 14.54 0.69 -38.82
CA GLN A 261 13.39 1.50 -38.40
C GLN A 261 12.14 0.64 -38.20
N HIS A 262 11.85 -0.28 -39.11
CA HIS A 262 10.72 -1.20 -39.02
C HIS A 262 10.83 -2.10 -37.77
N ASN A 263 12.01 -2.67 -37.52
CA ASN A 263 12.25 -3.49 -36.32
C ASN A 263 12.14 -2.70 -35.02
N ARG A 264 12.55 -1.42 -34.97
CA ARG A 264 12.34 -0.56 -33.81
C ARG A 264 10.85 -0.30 -33.54
N GLN A 265 10.08 -0.03 -34.58
CA GLN A 265 8.62 0.18 -34.46
C GLN A 265 7.92 -1.08 -33.99
N ARG A 266 8.27 -2.25 -34.56
CA ARG A 266 7.70 -3.53 -34.16
C ARG A 266 8.02 -3.88 -32.70
N ASN A 267 9.26 -3.66 -32.24
CA ASN A 267 9.64 -3.89 -30.85
C ASN A 267 8.98 -2.90 -29.90
N ALA A 268 8.74 -1.66 -30.30
CA ALA A 268 7.99 -0.69 -29.51
C ALA A 268 6.52 -1.09 -29.33
N HIS A 269 5.88 -1.67 -30.35
CA HIS A 269 4.54 -2.23 -30.24
C HIS A 269 4.49 -3.48 -29.32
N HIS A 270 5.49 -4.36 -29.43
CA HIS A 270 5.57 -5.53 -28.55
C HIS A 270 5.75 -5.16 -27.09
N ILE A 271 6.58 -4.16 -26.79
CA ILE A 271 6.75 -3.66 -25.41
C ILE A 271 5.45 -3.05 -24.88
N ALA A 272 4.69 -2.34 -25.71
CA ALA A 272 3.39 -1.80 -25.32
C ALA A 272 2.35 -2.89 -25.05
N ASP A 273 2.31 -3.94 -25.88
CA ASP A 273 1.40 -5.07 -25.72
C ASP A 273 1.74 -5.89 -24.46
N ASP A 274 3.02 -6.13 -24.17
CA ASP A 274 3.48 -6.81 -22.95
C ASP A 274 3.13 -6.00 -21.68
N HIS A 275 3.21 -4.68 -21.76
CA HIS A 275 2.83 -3.80 -20.66
C HIS A 275 1.33 -3.83 -20.38
N TYR A 276 0.49 -3.88 -21.41
CA TYR A 276 -0.96 -4.03 -21.29
C TYR A 276 -1.35 -5.41 -20.73
N GLU A 277 -0.64 -6.47 -21.07
CA GLU A 277 -0.90 -7.82 -20.56
C GLU A 277 -0.57 -7.94 -19.07
N MET A 278 0.50 -7.28 -18.58
CA MET A 278 0.82 -7.21 -17.14
C MET A 278 -0.23 -6.46 -16.33
N ILE A 279 -0.79 -5.36 -16.84
CA ILE A 279 -1.87 -4.61 -16.20
C ILE A 279 -3.16 -5.46 -16.11
N ALA A 280 -3.47 -6.23 -17.13
CA ALA A 280 -4.65 -7.11 -17.18
C ALA A 280 -4.54 -8.30 -16.21
N ARG A 281 -3.33 -8.74 -15.85
CA ARG A 281 -3.08 -9.85 -14.91
C ARG A 281 -3.04 -9.43 -13.45
N GLY A 282 -3.07 -8.13 -13.15
CA GLY A 282 -3.10 -7.62 -11.77
C GLY A 282 -1.78 -7.74 -11.00
N ASP A 283 -0.67 -7.98 -11.68
CA ASP A 283 0.66 -8.03 -11.07
C ASP A 283 1.25 -6.62 -10.97
N TYR A 284 0.78 -5.85 -9.98
CA TYR A 284 1.39 -4.58 -9.64
C TYR A 284 2.60 -4.82 -8.72
N ILE A 285 3.79 -4.75 -9.25
CA ILE A 285 5.01 -4.48 -8.47
C ILE A 285 5.24 -2.98 -8.55
N LEU A 286 4.85 -2.26 -7.51
CA LEU A 286 5.32 -0.89 -7.27
C LEU A 286 6.67 -1.03 -6.58
N ASP A 287 7.74 -0.96 -7.34
CA ASP A 287 9.06 -0.70 -6.78
C ASP A 287 9.15 0.76 -6.33
N ALA A 288 9.73 0.93 -5.13
CA ALA A 288 9.79 2.14 -4.31
C ALA A 288 10.55 3.31 -4.94
#